data_520240dae3164d50c9b91fa2ecb69804
#
_entry.id   520240dae3164d50c9b91fa2ecb69804
#
_cell.length_a   1.000
_cell.length_b   1.000
_cell.length_c   1.000
_cell.angle_alpha   90.00
_cell.angle_beta   90.00
_cell.angle_gamma   90.00
#
_symmetry.space_group_name_H-M   'P 1'
#
loop_
_entity.id
_entity.type
_entity.pdbx_description
1 polymer ?
#
loop_
_entity_poly.entity_id
_entity_poly.type
_entity_poly.pdbx_seq_one_letter_code
_entity_poly.pdbx_strand_id
1 'polypeptide(L)'
;NINGKNHEPKNFAEWLNKSLNTLIEEHGLIENDSHYKNISDCINNALDEAITSENIFLNQNLSSRKELLLDTLRKQALYKEREKNAHDLFGWLELLWHDAPHSLICGFNESAVPRSNPVDSFLPESLRKKLGMKTNEDLFANDLYLFEAICQRRHQKEKGKVTLFVPESDGEFNPLMPSRILFKIPEEQLINRTKTILLDKAEKQVTENHQPAWIFNQAIPCPLPKSFSVSKLKDYLRCPFRFYLKHILKIRIENFDDREMSSSTFGTLFHKVVAELKGERLSGSMDESKFINALQAKAENAIKRDFGFNLSFALQIQKENLHDRVAAFARSQIQSLQPNQTLEIIDTEKSFSRKIDEFTITGTIDRIDLINGQKRIIDYKTSNTPKNPKGEHLHSANTKKKPKHLPEEAYHTVNNKDLYWNDLQLPLYCLSEASDINTELPELYYYNVPKSAEQTALALWNGLSIEDLYAAEKCARAILNSIKQGKFWPPNEQLEPRMDEFADLFPDGIKKAVNGSIFE
;
A
#
# COMPACT_ATOMS: atom_id res chain seq x y z
N ASN A 1 -9.28 -15.17 -10.33
CA ASN A 1 -9.82 -14.93 -11.71
C ASN A 1 -9.51 -16.11 -12.61
N ILE A 2 -10.34 -17.16 -12.52
CA ILE A 2 -10.33 -18.27 -13.48
C ILE A 2 -11.25 -17.85 -14.63
N ASN A 3 -10.72 -17.05 -15.56
CA ASN A 3 -11.36 -16.71 -16.82
C ASN A 3 -10.78 -17.56 -17.95
N GLY A 4 -11.30 -18.75 -18.08
CA GLY A 4 -11.17 -19.56 -19.28
C GLY A 4 -12.45 -20.35 -19.48
N LYS A 5 -13.33 -19.86 -20.35
CA LYS A 5 -14.46 -20.56 -20.98
C LYS A 5 -15.04 -21.76 -20.23
N ASN A 6 -16.33 -21.67 -19.88
CA ASN A 6 -17.30 -22.75 -19.80
C ASN A 6 -17.82 -23.15 -18.43
N HIS A 7 -19.13 -23.17 -18.39
CA HIS A 7 -20.04 -23.77 -17.43
C HIS A 7 -19.74 -23.46 -15.97
N GLU A 8 -20.53 -22.57 -15.41
CA GLU A 8 -20.64 -22.48 -13.96
C GLU A 8 -20.92 -23.88 -13.42
N PRO A 9 -20.15 -24.32 -12.40
CA PRO A 9 -20.36 -25.63 -11.81
C PRO A 9 -21.77 -25.73 -11.23
N LYS A 10 -22.54 -26.74 -11.66
CA LYS A 10 -23.94 -26.91 -11.31
C LYS A 10 -24.16 -27.34 -9.87
N ASN A 11 -23.14 -27.89 -9.23
CA ASN A 11 -23.19 -28.33 -7.83
C ASN A 11 -21.85 -28.14 -7.12
N PHE A 12 -21.87 -28.31 -5.79
CA PHE A 12 -20.69 -28.13 -4.95
C PHE A 12 -19.55 -29.12 -5.27
N ALA A 13 -19.86 -30.38 -5.56
CA ALA A 13 -18.86 -31.39 -5.88
C ALA A 13 -18.12 -31.09 -7.18
N GLU A 14 -18.85 -30.63 -8.21
CA GLU A 14 -18.26 -30.24 -9.49
C GLU A 14 -17.35 -29.01 -9.33
N TRP A 15 -17.78 -28.03 -8.53
CA TRP A 15 -16.96 -26.87 -8.22
C TRP A 15 -15.69 -27.26 -7.45
N LEU A 16 -15.79 -28.12 -6.45
CA LEU A 16 -14.67 -28.57 -5.64
C LEU A 16 -13.64 -29.32 -6.49
N ASN A 17 -14.09 -30.32 -7.27
CA ASN A 17 -13.20 -31.09 -8.14
C ASN A 17 -12.49 -30.19 -9.16
N LYS A 18 -13.20 -29.26 -9.79
CA LYS A 18 -12.61 -28.31 -10.72
C LYS A 18 -11.55 -27.43 -10.04
N SER A 19 -11.84 -26.94 -8.83
CA SER A 19 -10.91 -26.08 -8.07
C SER A 19 -9.67 -26.85 -7.65
N LEU A 20 -9.81 -28.10 -7.18
CA LEU A 20 -8.68 -28.96 -6.79
C LEU A 20 -7.80 -29.31 -8.00
N ASN A 21 -8.40 -29.70 -9.13
CA ASN A 21 -7.63 -29.99 -10.33
C ASN A 21 -6.85 -28.77 -10.81
N THR A 22 -7.47 -27.57 -10.79
CA THR A 22 -6.78 -26.34 -11.15
C THR A 22 -5.60 -26.05 -10.21
N LEU A 23 -5.77 -26.24 -8.91
CA LEU A 23 -4.68 -26.06 -7.94
C LEU A 23 -3.52 -27.03 -8.17
N ILE A 24 -3.82 -28.30 -8.47
CA ILE A 24 -2.80 -29.31 -8.77
C ILE A 24 -2.04 -28.95 -10.05
N GLU A 25 -2.75 -28.55 -11.11
CA GLU A 25 -2.14 -28.17 -12.38
C GLU A 25 -1.31 -26.89 -12.30
N GLU A 26 -1.82 -25.84 -11.62
CA GLU A 26 -1.13 -24.54 -11.53
C GLU A 26 0.09 -24.56 -10.62
N HIS A 27 0.06 -25.37 -9.56
CA HIS A 27 1.16 -25.43 -8.59
C HIS A 27 2.09 -26.63 -8.76
N GLY A 28 1.85 -27.49 -9.76
CA GLY A 28 2.70 -28.64 -10.07
C GLY A 28 2.83 -29.60 -8.89
N LEU A 29 1.76 -29.76 -8.09
CA LEU A 29 1.76 -30.63 -6.94
C LEU A 29 1.93 -32.09 -7.36
N ILE A 30 2.98 -32.73 -6.91
CA ILE A 30 3.29 -34.14 -7.19
C ILE A 30 2.81 -34.99 -6.01
N GLU A 31 2.12 -36.07 -6.31
CA GLU A 31 1.44 -36.96 -5.35
C GLU A 31 2.35 -37.52 -4.22
N ASN A 32 3.67 -37.55 -4.45
CA ASN A 32 4.68 -38.01 -3.49
C ASN A 32 5.38 -36.89 -2.69
N ASP A 33 4.94 -35.63 -2.83
CA ASP A 33 5.49 -34.52 -2.07
C ASP A 33 4.83 -34.45 -0.68
N SER A 34 5.63 -34.26 0.36
CA SER A 34 5.14 -34.03 1.73
C SER A 34 4.17 -32.83 1.80
N HIS A 35 4.38 -31.84 0.97
CA HIS A 35 3.49 -30.69 0.82
C HIS A 35 2.11 -31.08 0.29
N TYR A 36 2.05 -31.97 -0.71
CA TYR A 36 0.79 -32.46 -1.27
C TYR A 36 -0.04 -33.17 -0.19
N LYS A 37 0.62 -34.03 0.60
CA LYS A 37 -0.04 -34.76 1.69
C LYS A 37 -0.62 -33.79 2.72
N ASN A 38 0.16 -32.82 3.18
CA ASN A 38 -0.28 -31.84 4.17
C ASN A 38 -1.46 -30.98 3.66
N ILE A 39 -1.44 -30.58 2.40
CA ILE A 39 -2.54 -29.84 1.77
C ILE A 39 -3.80 -30.72 1.65
N SER A 40 -3.63 -31.97 1.23
CA SER A 40 -4.72 -32.95 1.11
C SER A 40 -5.37 -33.21 2.48
N ASP A 41 -4.57 -33.41 3.52
CA ASP A 41 -5.06 -33.62 4.87
C ASP A 41 -5.81 -32.38 5.42
N CYS A 42 -5.31 -31.18 5.13
CA CYS A 42 -6.00 -29.92 5.47
C CYS A 42 -7.37 -29.80 4.79
N ILE A 43 -7.44 -30.12 3.50
CA ILE A 43 -8.69 -30.06 2.75
C ILE A 43 -9.68 -31.10 3.27
N ASN A 44 -9.21 -32.33 3.53
CA ASN A 44 -10.05 -33.41 4.06
C ASN A 44 -10.58 -33.05 5.45
N ASN A 45 -9.74 -32.54 6.35
CA ASN A 45 -10.16 -32.09 7.67
C ASN A 45 -11.21 -30.97 7.61
N ALA A 46 -11.02 -29.99 6.72
CA ALA A 46 -11.98 -28.91 6.54
C ALA A 46 -13.31 -29.41 5.96
N LEU A 47 -13.27 -30.41 5.07
CA LEU A 47 -14.48 -31.07 4.54
C LEU A 47 -15.19 -31.87 5.62
N ASP A 48 -14.47 -32.62 6.42
CA ASP A 48 -15.03 -33.42 7.52
C ASP A 48 -15.67 -32.51 8.59
N GLU A 49 -15.03 -31.38 8.93
CA GLU A 49 -15.60 -30.37 9.82
C GLU A 49 -16.88 -29.76 9.25
N ALA A 50 -16.88 -29.42 7.95
CA ALA A 50 -18.04 -28.90 7.26
C ALA A 50 -19.17 -29.92 7.16
N ILE A 51 -18.87 -31.21 6.93
CA ILE A 51 -19.83 -32.31 6.85
C ILE A 51 -20.39 -32.65 8.25
N THR A 52 -19.55 -32.61 9.29
CA THR A 52 -19.98 -32.85 10.69
C THR A 52 -20.99 -31.78 11.13
N SER A 53 -20.94 -30.60 10.55
CA SER A 53 -21.97 -29.55 10.70
C SER A 53 -23.18 -29.80 9.80
N GLU A 54 -23.58 -31.05 9.61
CA GLU A 54 -24.50 -31.56 8.55
C GLU A 54 -25.75 -30.70 8.32
N ASN A 55 -26.46 -30.31 9.36
CA ASN A 55 -27.71 -29.54 9.25
C ASN A 55 -27.49 -28.12 8.74
N ILE A 56 -26.30 -27.55 8.92
CA ILE A 56 -25.98 -26.16 8.49
C ILE A 56 -25.41 -26.20 7.06
N PHE A 57 -24.46 -27.10 6.78
CA PHE A 57 -23.76 -27.14 5.51
C PHE A 57 -24.62 -27.65 4.35
N LEU A 58 -25.32 -28.79 4.54
CA LEU A 58 -26.07 -29.43 3.45
C LEU A 58 -27.34 -28.67 3.06
N ASN A 59 -27.92 -27.89 3.97
CA ASN A 59 -29.13 -27.11 3.71
C ASN A 59 -28.85 -25.72 3.12
N GLN A 60 -27.59 -25.34 2.90
CA GLN A 60 -27.21 -24.07 2.31
C GLN A 60 -27.13 -24.14 0.77
N ASN A 61 -27.30 -22.98 0.14
CA ASN A 61 -27.07 -22.85 -1.30
C ASN A 61 -25.59 -23.03 -1.65
N LEU A 62 -25.28 -23.21 -2.93
CA LEU A 62 -23.92 -23.44 -3.42
C LEU A 62 -22.93 -22.35 -2.98
N SER A 63 -23.34 -21.08 -3.03
CA SER A 63 -22.50 -19.94 -2.66
C SER A 63 -22.10 -19.99 -1.18
N SER A 64 -23.07 -20.22 -0.29
CA SER A 64 -22.84 -20.32 1.16
C SER A 64 -21.99 -21.52 1.54
N ARG A 65 -22.12 -22.65 0.83
CA ARG A 65 -21.25 -23.83 1.04
C ARG A 65 -19.80 -23.54 0.66
N LYS A 66 -19.58 -22.85 -0.45
CA LYS A 66 -18.24 -22.42 -0.88
C LYS A 66 -17.61 -21.50 0.16
N GLU A 67 -18.36 -20.52 0.61
CA GLU A 67 -17.89 -19.53 1.59
C GLU A 67 -17.54 -20.18 2.92
N LEU A 68 -18.39 -21.09 3.42
CA LEU A 68 -18.15 -21.83 4.67
C LEU A 68 -16.89 -22.71 4.57
N LEU A 69 -16.71 -23.43 3.47
CA LEU A 69 -15.51 -24.25 3.25
C LEU A 69 -14.24 -23.40 3.18
N LEU A 70 -14.29 -22.29 2.44
CA LEU A 70 -13.15 -21.38 2.34
C LEU A 70 -12.81 -20.73 3.68
N ASP A 71 -13.80 -20.41 4.50
CA ASP A 71 -13.59 -19.87 5.83
C ASP A 71 -12.99 -20.89 6.80
N THR A 72 -13.42 -22.15 6.69
CA THR A 72 -12.82 -23.26 7.43
C THR A 72 -11.38 -23.51 7.01
N LEU A 73 -11.09 -23.51 5.70
CA LEU A 73 -9.73 -23.65 5.17
C LEU A 73 -8.80 -22.51 5.60
N ARG A 74 -9.29 -21.27 5.62
CA ARG A 74 -8.51 -20.11 6.13
C ARG A 74 -8.09 -20.24 7.59
N LYS A 75 -8.83 -21.00 8.38
CA LYS A 75 -8.50 -21.25 9.79
C LYS A 75 -7.48 -22.39 9.97
N GLN A 76 -7.26 -23.20 8.93
CA GLN A 76 -6.28 -24.29 8.99
C GLN A 76 -4.87 -23.72 8.85
N ALA A 77 -3.97 -24.17 9.71
CA ALA A 77 -2.56 -23.80 9.67
C ALA A 77 -1.75 -24.93 9.00
N LEU A 78 -1.07 -24.60 7.91
CA LEU A 78 -0.10 -25.48 7.27
C LEU A 78 1.26 -25.28 7.93
N TYR A 79 1.71 -26.26 8.68
CA TYR A 79 3.04 -26.23 9.29
C TYR A 79 4.06 -26.85 8.34
N LYS A 80 5.10 -26.11 7.98
CA LYS A 80 6.26 -26.66 7.29
C LYS A 80 7.06 -27.52 8.28
N GLU A 81 7.68 -28.60 7.77
CA GLU A 81 8.65 -29.34 8.56
C GLU A 81 9.77 -28.40 9.00
N ARG A 82 10.14 -28.54 10.28
CA ARG A 82 11.18 -27.71 10.89
C ARG A 82 12.54 -28.01 10.25
N GLU A 83 13.21 -27.00 9.74
CA GLU A 83 14.60 -27.13 9.32
C GLU A 83 15.50 -27.35 10.52
N LYS A 84 16.56 -28.21 10.36
CA LYS A 84 17.44 -28.58 11.47
C LYS A 84 18.12 -27.39 12.16
N ASN A 85 18.33 -26.28 11.45
CA ASN A 85 18.99 -25.08 11.94
C ASN A 85 18.00 -23.91 12.21
N ALA A 86 16.71 -24.17 12.24
CA ALA A 86 15.71 -23.14 12.50
C ALA A 86 15.81 -22.65 13.95
N HIS A 87 15.74 -21.33 14.15
CA HIS A 87 15.57 -20.72 15.46
C HIS A 87 14.10 -20.74 15.84
N ASP A 88 13.82 -21.09 17.10
CA ASP A 88 12.46 -21.10 17.61
C ASP A 88 12.05 -19.68 18.01
N LEU A 89 10.88 -19.25 17.55
CA LEU A 89 10.21 -18.04 18.00
C LEU A 89 9.11 -18.42 18.98
N PHE A 90 9.23 -17.94 20.20
CA PHE A 90 8.28 -18.22 21.27
C PHE A 90 7.44 -17.00 21.58
N GLY A 91 6.17 -17.21 21.89
CA GLY A 91 5.31 -16.18 22.46
C GLY A 91 5.74 -15.80 23.88
N TRP A 92 5.33 -14.63 24.35
CA TRP A 92 5.67 -14.10 25.67
C TRP A 92 5.38 -15.06 26.83
N LEU A 93 4.24 -15.76 26.77
CA LEU A 93 3.82 -16.72 27.81
C LEU A 93 4.61 -18.04 27.78
N GLU A 94 5.22 -18.39 26.67
CA GLU A 94 5.96 -19.63 26.48
C GLU A 94 7.40 -19.53 26.98
N LEU A 95 7.97 -18.33 27.02
CA LEU A 95 9.37 -18.08 27.41
C LEU A 95 9.70 -18.58 28.82
N LEU A 96 8.74 -18.60 29.73
CA LEU A 96 8.93 -19.09 31.09
C LEU A 96 9.26 -20.60 31.11
N TRP A 97 8.68 -21.37 30.19
CA TRP A 97 8.81 -22.82 30.13
C TRP A 97 10.02 -23.30 29.34
N HIS A 98 10.67 -22.41 28.64
CA HIS A 98 11.82 -22.76 27.80
C HIS A 98 13.13 -22.79 28.61
N ASP A 99 13.94 -23.83 28.37
CA ASP A 99 15.14 -24.12 29.18
C ASP A 99 16.46 -23.54 28.65
N ALA A 100 16.44 -22.81 27.53
CA ALA A 100 17.65 -22.17 26.98
C ALA A 100 18.30 -21.21 27.99
N PRO A 101 19.63 -21.27 28.18
CA PRO A 101 20.33 -20.37 29.11
C PRO A 101 20.30 -18.92 28.65
N HIS A 102 20.28 -18.69 27.32
CA HIS A 102 20.18 -17.35 26.74
C HIS A 102 18.81 -17.14 26.14
N SER A 103 18.21 -16.00 26.42
CA SER A 103 16.95 -15.56 25.82
C SER A 103 17.13 -14.18 25.20
N LEU A 104 16.66 -14.04 23.94
CA LEU A 104 16.57 -12.76 23.22
C LEU A 104 15.09 -12.39 23.19
N ILE A 105 14.73 -11.23 23.76
CA ILE A 105 13.36 -10.74 23.80
C ILE A 105 13.29 -9.49 22.93
N CYS A 106 12.53 -9.54 21.85
CA CYS A 106 12.35 -8.44 20.91
C CYS A 106 11.02 -7.74 21.15
N GLY A 107 10.99 -6.42 20.91
CA GLY A 107 9.77 -5.63 21.06
C GLY A 107 9.36 -5.40 22.51
N PHE A 108 10.33 -5.18 23.42
CA PHE A 108 10.04 -4.91 24.82
C PHE A 108 9.61 -3.45 25.04
N ASN A 109 8.49 -3.10 24.41
CA ASN A 109 7.94 -1.76 24.36
C ASN A 109 6.61 -1.66 25.10
N GLU A 110 6.23 -0.43 25.45
CA GLU A 110 4.92 -0.12 26.01
C GLU A 110 3.79 -0.61 25.11
N SER A 111 2.70 -1.10 25.67
CA SER A 111 1.56 -1.75 25.01
C SER A 111 1.78 -3.17 24.46
N ALA A 112 3.03 -3.57 24.22
CA ALA A 112 3.39 -4.97 23.91
C ALA A 112 3.67 -5.75 25.21
N VAL A 113 4.57 -5.23 26.05
CA VAL A 113 4.86 -5.73 27.42
C VAL A 113 5.09 -4.53 28.32
N PRO A 114 4.22 -4.19 29.26
CA PRO A 114 2.98 -4.90 29.59
C PRO A 114 1.89 -4.69 28.55
N ARG A 115 1.07 -5.70 28.37
CA ARG A 115 -0.15 -5.59 27.56
C ARG A 115 -1.11 -4.62 28.21
N SER A 116 -1.91 -3.94 27.42
CA SER A 116 -2.96 -3.04 27.88
C SER A 116 -4.30 -3.38 27.23
N ASN A 117 -5.39 -3.19 27.96
CA ASN A 117 -6.71 -3.24 27.39
C ASN A 117 -6.89 -2.06 26.42
N PRO A 118 -7.54 -2.25 25.28
CA PRO A 118 -7.90 -1.14 24.42
C PRO A 118 -8.79 -0.15 25.17
N VAL A 119 -8.63 1.12 24.86
CA VAL A 119 -9.50 2.17 25.40
C VAL A 119 -10.90 1.96 24.82
N ASP A 120 -11.87 1.65 25.70
CA ASP A 120 -13.26 1.43 25.34
C ASP A 120 -14.14 2.33 26.19
N SER A 121 -14.86 3.24 25.55
CA SER A 121 -15.73 4.21 26.22
C SER A 121 -16.91 3.54 26.94
N PHE A 122 -17.36 2.37 26.50
CA PHE A 122 -18.44 1.60 27.11
C PHE A 122 -17.97 0.68 28.22
N LEU A 123 -16.67 0.34 28.24
CA LEU A 123 -16.10 -0.57 29.22
C LEU A 123 -14.80 0.02 29.82
N PRO A 124 -14.89 1.16 30.54
CA PRO A 124 -13.73 1.77 31.18
C PRO A 124 -13.17 0.91 32.30
N GLU A 125 -11.91 1.13 32.70
CA GLU A 125 -11.19 0.35 33.72
C GLU A 125 -11.95 0.26 35.06
N SER A 126 -12.63 1.34 35.47
CA SER A 126 -13.46 1.34 36.69
C SER A 126 -14.64 0.36 36.63
N LEU A 127 -15.22 0.18 35.45
CA LEU A 127 -16.31 -0.77 35.24
C LEU A 127 -15.75 -2.21 35.14
N ARG A 128 -14.61 -2.41 34.45
CA ARG A 128 -13.90 -3.71 34.43
C ARG A 128 -13.64 -4.22 35.83
N LYS A 129 -13.11 -3.36 36.70
CA LYS A 129 -12.86 -3.70 38.11
C LYS A 129 -14.10 -4.10 38.86
N LYS A 130 -15.22 -3.38 38.66
CA LYS A 130 -16.53 -3.71 39.31
C LYS A 130 -17.10 -5.04 38.79
N LEU A 131 -16.86 -5.38 37.54
CA LEU A 131 -17.32 -6.61 36.92
C LEU A 131 -16.38 -7.81 37.17
N GLY A 132 -15.29 -7.64 37.90
CA GLY A 132 -14.30 -8.68 38.14
C GLY A 132 -13.50 -9.09 36.90
N MET A 133 -13.46 -8.21 35.88
CA MET A 133 -12.68 -8.40 34.67
C MET A 133 -11.23 -7.96 34.88
N LYS A 134 -10.30 -8.53 34.11
CA LYS A 134 -8.88 -8.12 34.18
C LYS A 134 -8.72 -6.64 33.82
N THR A 135 -8.09 -5.91 34.71
CA THR A 135 -7.74 -4.49 34.56
C THR A 135 -6.32 -4.35 34.01
N ASN A 136 -5.93 -3.12 33.61
CA ASN A 136 -4.55 -2.84 33.22
C ASN A 136 -3.54 -3.04 34.37
N GLU A 137 -3.98 -2.87 35.62
CA GLU A 137 -3.16 -3.19 36.80
C GLU A 137 -2.89 -4.70 36.91
N ASP A 138 -3.91 -5.53 36.66
CA ASP A 138 -3.77 -6.98 36.68
C ASP A 138 -2.87 -7.47 35.54
N LEU A 139 -3.00 -6.89 34.34
CA LEU A 139 -2.16 -7.21 33.21
C LEU A 139 -0.70 -6.82 33.45
N PHE A 140 -0.47 -5.64 34.02
CA PHE A 140 0.85 -5.17 34.41
C PHE A 140 1.50 -6.09 35.45
N ALA A 141 0.77 -6.43 36.51
CA ALA A 141 1.27 -7.32 37.57
C ALA A 141 1.64 -8.70 37.02
N ASN A 142 0.81 -9.24 36.13
CA ASN A 142 1.08 -10.53 35.48
C ASN A 142 2.33 -10.49 34.59
N ASP A 143 2.48 -9.46 33.75
CA ASP A 143 3.61 -9.36 32.83
C ASP A 143 4.92 -9.03 33.59
N LEU A 144 4.86 -8.26 34.67
CA LEU A 144 5.99 -8.03 35.58
C LEU A 144 6.44 -9.33 36.25
N TYR A 145 5.49 -10.12 36.79
CA TYR A 145 5.78 -11.43 37.37
C TYR A 145 6.45 -12.37 36.37
N LEU A 146 5.92 -12.47 35.15
CA LEU A 146 6.50 -13.27 34.08
C LEU A 146 7.92 -12.84 33.75
N PHE A 147 8.16 -11.53 33.62
CA PHE A 147 9.49 -11.00 33.33
C PHE A 147 10.49 -11.33 34.44
N GLU A 148 10.13 -11.12 35.69
CA GLU A 148 10.97 -11.46 36.84
C GLU A 148 11.26 -12.96 36.90
N ALA A 149 10.27 -13.80 36.71
CA ALA A 149 10.43 -15.26 36.71
C ALA A 149 11.34 -15.72 35.56
N ILE A 150 11.20 -15.14 34.36
CA ILE A 150 12.10 -15.39 33.24
C ILE A 150 13.54 -15.00 33.59
N CYS A 151 13.75 -13.83 34.16
CA CYS A 151 15.08 -13.37 34.55
C CYS A 151 15.69 -14.26 35.64
N GLN A 152 14.95 -14.60 36.71
CA GLN A 152 15.42 -15.44 37.81
C GLN A 152 15.80 -16.85 37.31
N ARG A 153 14.98 -17.46 36.45
CA ARG A 153 15.26 -18.79 35.90
C ARG A 153 16.56 -18.82 35.10
N ARG A 154 16.88 -17.72 34.34
CA ARG A 154 18.14 -17.62 33.60
C ARG A 154 19.32 -17.31 34.51
N HIS A 155 19.11 -16.49 35.51
CA HIS A 155 20.17 -16.19 36.49
C HIS A 155 20.65 -17.42 37.28
N GLN A 156 19.78 -18.40 37.52
CA GLN A 156 20.12 -19.66 38.19
C GLN A 156 20.97 -20.61 37.34
N LYS A 157 21.06 -20.39 36.03
CA LYS A 157 21.88 -21.19 35.11
C LYS A 157 23.28 -20.57 34.97
N GLU A 158 24.31 -21.40 34.98
CA GLU A 158 25.67 -20.92 34.69
C GLU A 158 25.70 -20.17 33.33
N LYS A 159 26.15 -18.92 33.38
CA LYS A 159 26.21 -18.00 32.24
C LYS A 159 24.86 -17.66 31.57
N GLY A 160 23.75 -17.83 32.27
CA GLY A 160 22.46 -17.45 31.74
C GLY A 160 22.33 -15.96 31.49
N LYS A 161 21.68 -15.57 30.39
CA LYS A 161 21.54 -14.15 29.99
C LYS A 161 20.18 -13.88 29.36
N VAL A 162 19.58 -12.76 29.72
CA VAL A 162 18.42 -12.19 29.02
C VAL A 162 18.86 -10.91 28.32
N THR A 163 18.67 -10.85 27.02
CA THR A 163 18.95 -9.65 26.22
C THR A 163 17.64 -9.10 25.70
N LEU A 164 17.39 -7.81 25.94
CA LEU A 164 16.18 -7.12 25.54
C LEU A 164 16.49 -6.23 24.33
N PHE A 165 15.68 -6.35 23.29
CA PHE A 165 15.66 -5.44 22.16
C PHE A 165 14.45 -4.52 22.29
N VAL A 166 14.71 -3.22 22.41
CA VAL A 166 13.71 -2.18 22.58
C VAL A 166 13.79 -1.25 21.38
N PRO A 167 13.04 -1.52 20.31
CA PRO A 167 13.04 -0.67 19.14
C PRO A 167 12.52 0.74 19.45
N GLU A 168 13.10 1.76 18.80
CA GLU A 168 12.70 3.16 18.90
C GLU A 168 11.47 3.49 18.03
N SER A 169 11.21 2.66 17.02
CA SER A 169 10.08 2.82 16.09
C SER A 169 9.57 1.46 15.60
N ASP A 170 8.32 1.45 15.16
CA ASP A 170 7.71 0.30 14.46
C ASP A 170 8.13 0.25 12.97
N GLY A 171 7.58 -0.71 12.21
CA GLY A 171 7.83 -0.85 10.77
C GLY A 171 7.31 0.31 9.92
N GLU A 172 6.40 1.12 10.47
CA GLU A 172 5.87 2.33 9.83
C GLU A 172 6.61 3.61 10.30
N PHE A 173 7.69 3.45 11.06
CA PHE A 173 8.47 4.55 11.66
C PHE A 173 7.71 5.39 12.69
N ASN A 174 6.61 4.88 13.27
CA ASN A 174 6.00 5.54 14.42
C ASN A 174 6.88 5.33 15.66
N PRO A 175 7.08 6.36 16.50
CA PRO A 175 7.92 6.23 17.67
C PRO A 175 7.32 5.28 18.70
N LEU A 176 8.13 4.37 19.22
CA LEU A 176 7.76 3.42 20.27
C LEU A 176 8.38 3.83 21.60
N MET A 177 7.58 3.73 22.67
CA MET A 177 8.05 3.97 24.03
C MET A 177 8.61 2.67 24.63
N PRO A 178 9.75 2.73 25.37
CA PRO A 178 10.23 1.59 26.15
C PRO A 178 9.20 1.13 27.16
N SER A 179 9.18 -0.18 27.44
CA SER A 179 8.33 -0.74 28.48
C SER A 179 8.55 -0.08 29.83
N ARG A 180 7.47 0.29 30.52
CA ARG A 180 7.51 0.81 31.88
C ARG A 180 8.06 -0.20 32.90
N ILE A 181 8.05 -1.49 32.59
CA ILE A 181 8.65 -2.53 33.42
C ILE A 181 10.14 -2.28 33.62
N LEU A 182 10.84 -1.75 32.62
CA LEU A 182 12.28 -1.44 32.67
C LEU A 182 12.63 -0.37 33.71
N PHE A 183 11.67 0.44 34.10
CA PHE A 183 11.82 1.52 35.09
C PHE A 183 11.34 1.12 36.50
N LYS A 184 10.90 -0.14 36.69
CA LYS A 184 10.52 -0.70 38.01
C LYS A 184 11.77 -1.17 38.77
N ILE A 185 12.60 -0.24 39.15
CA ILE A 185 13.87 -0.43 39.86
C ILE A 185 13.95 0.54 41.04
N PRO A 186 14.87 0.36 42.01
CA PRO A 186 15.09 1.31 43.07
C PRO A 186 15.36 2.72 42.54
N GLU A 187 14.82 3.74 43.24
CA GLU A 187 14.85 5.13 42.81
C GLU A 187 16.27 5.64 42.54
N GLU A 188 17.23 5.20 43.33
CA GLU A 188 18.65 5.52 43.21
C GLU A 188 19.27 5.12 41.85
N GLN A 189 18.73 4.08 41.22
CA GLN A 189 19.21 3.56 39.95
C GLN A 189 18.43 4.10 38.77
N LEU A 190 17.30 4.78 38.99
CA LEU A 190 16.37 5.20 37.94
C LEU A 190 17.02 6.15 36.94
N ILE A 191 17.81 7.11 37.39
CA ILE A 191 18.52 8.09 36.56
C ILE A 191 19.49 7.39 35.60
N ASN A 192 20.29 6.45 36.12
CA ASN A 192 21.25 5.71 35.31
C ASN A 192 20.54 4.80 34.30
N ARG A 193 19.48 4.13 34.71
CA ARG A 193 18.66 3.30 33.81
C ARG A 193 18.04 4.12 32.70
N THR A 194 17.47 5.27 33.02
CA THR A 194 16.86 6.19 32.05
C THR A 194 17.92 6.68 31.05
N LYS A 195 19.11 7.04 31.51
CA LYS A 195 20.21 7.40 30.61
C LYS A 195 20.56 6.27 29.66
N THR A 196 20.74 5.04 30.18
CA THR A 196 21.10 3.88 29.36
C THR A 196 20.04 3.56 28.31
N ILE A 197 18.75 3.70 28.62
CA ILE A 197 17.66 3.35 27.71
C ILE A 197 17.36 4.47 26.70
N LEU A 198 17.41 5.74 27.11
CA LEU A 198 16.95 6.85 26.31
C LEU A 198 18.07 7.73 25.73
N LEU A 199 19.25 7.79 26.37
CA LEU A 199 20.32 8.69 25.97
C LEU A 199 21.58 7.98 25.48
N ASP A 200 21.93 6.83 26.05
CA ASP A 200 22.96 5.99 25.47
C ASP A 200 22.37 5.37 24.19
N LYS A 201 22.32 6.19 23.14
CA LYS A 201 22.35 5.62 21.81
C LYS A 201 23.63 4.78 21.84
N ALA A 202 23.45 3.46 21.86
CA ALA A 202 24.55 2.59 21.49
C ALA A 202 25.19 3.30 20.30
N GLU A 203 26.41 3.84 20.49
CA GLU A 203 27.18 4.25 19.33
C GLU A 203 26.94 3.11 18.36
N LYS A 204 26.28 3.40 17.25
CA LYS A 204 26.29 2.47 16.15
C LYS A 204 27.77 2.23 15.94
N GLN A 205 28.32 1.25 16.64
CA GLN A 205 29.42 0.49 16.07
C GLN A 205 28.78 -0.12 14.83
N VAL A 206 28.66 0.74 13.84
CA VAL A 206 28.72 0.34 12.46
C VAL A 206 30.09 -0.32 12.43
N THR A 207 30.10 -1.60 12.77
CA THR A 207 31.24 -2.45 12.42
C THR A 207 31.30 -2.21 10.92
N GLU A 208 32.36 -1.48 10.49
CA GLU A 208 32.59 -1.15 9.08
C GLU A 208 32.58 -2.42 8.19
N ASN A 209 32.44 -3.57 8.80
CA ASN A 209 32.38 -4.91 8.22
C ASN A 209 30.99 -5.58 8.25
N HIS A 210 29.90 -4.86 8.49
CA HIS A 210 28.58 -5.48 8.28
C HIS A 210 28.38 -5.61 6.76
N GLN A 211 28.73 -6.77 6.23
CA GLN A 211 28.35 -7.11 4.87
C GLN A 211 26.83 -7.36 4.86
N PRO A 212 26.11 -6.78 3.91
CA PRO A 212 24.68 -7.06 3.77
C PRO A 212 24.47 -8.57 3.60
N ALA A 213 23.34 -9.07 4.09
CA ALA A 213 22.99 -10.49 4.02
C ALA A 213 23.03 -11.05 2.59
N TRP A 214 22.91 -10.19 1.61
CA TRP A 214 23.01 -10.50 0.19
C TRP A 214 23.53 -9.28 -0.58
N ILE A 215 24.20 -9.52 -1.71
CA ILE A 215 24.73 -8.48 -2.59
C ILE A 215 24.22 -8.74 -4.01
N PHE A 216 23.61 -7.73 -4.61
CA PHE A 216 23.18 -7.76 -5.99
C PHE A 216 24.37 -7.46 -6.92
N ASN A 217 25.00 -8.53 -7.43
CA ASN A 217 26.26 -8.46 -8.18
C ASN A 217 26.11 -8.57 -9.70
N GLN A 218 24.93 -8.91 -10.18
CA GLN A 218 24.70 -9.17 -11.60
C GLN A 218 23.35 -8.63 -12.06
N ALA A 219 23.36 -7.81 -13.11
CA ALA A 219 22.11 -7.42 -13.76
C ALA A 219 21.43 -8.65 -14.37
N ILE A 220 20.16 -8.84 -14.05
CA ILE A 220 19.39 -9.95 -14.60
C ILE A 220 18.89 -9.53 -15.99
N PRO A 221 19.30 -10.22 -17.07
CA PRO A 221 18.81 -9.93 -18.41
C PRO A 221 17.31 -10.18 -18.48
N CYS A 222 16.53 -9.15 -18.68
CA CYS A 222 15.10 -9.24 -18.90
C CYS A 222 14.72 -8.52 -20.20
N PRO A 223 13.82 -9.09 -21.01
CA PRO A 223 13.34 -8.42 -22.20
C PRO A 223 12.61 -7.13 -21.80
N LEU A 224 12.97 -6.02 -22.43
CA LEU A 224 12.32 -4.75 -22.17
C LEU A 224 10.91 -4.74 -22.74
N PRO A 225 9.92 -4.23 -21.99
CA PRO A 225 8.58 -4.02 -22.49
C PRO A 225 8.58 -3.03 -23.67
N LYS A 226 7.77 -3.30 -24.70
CA LYS A 226 7.58 -2.35 -25.82
C LYS A 226 6.64 -1.20 -25.48
N SER A 227 5.90 -1.32 -24.37
CA SER A 227 4.91 -0.33 -23.93
C SER A 227 5.12 0.01 -22.45
N PHE A 228 5.04 1.30 -22.15
CA PHE A 228 5.16 1.84 -20.81
C PHE A 228 3.94 2.72 -20.49
N SER A 229 3.36 2.53 -19.31
CA SER A 229 2.34 3.47 -18.84
C SER A 229 3.00 4.76 -18.34
N VAL A 230 2.26 5.87 -18.35
CA VAL A 230 2.74 7.16 -17.83
C VAL A 230 3.18 7.02 -16.37
N SER A 231 2.48 6.24 -15.57
CA SER A 231 2.85 5.98 -14.18
C SER A 231 4.20 5.29 -14.03
N LYS A 232 4.60 4.42 -14.99
CA LYS A 232 5.93 3.83 -15.00
C LYS A 232 7.04 4.85 -15.25
N LEU A 233 6.79 5.87 -16.07
CA LEU A 233 7.75 6.97 -16.27
C LEU A 233 7.93 7.77 -14.97
N LYS A 234 6.87 7.99 -14.21
CA LYS A 234 6.94 8.61 -12.89
C LYS A 234 7.78 7.76 -11.92
N ASP A 235 7.59 6.44 -11.90
CA ASP A 235 8.38 5.54 -11.06
C ASP A 235 9.89 5.60 -11.42
N TYR A 236 10.22 5.73 -12.72
CA TYR A 236 11.61 5.92 -13.16
C TYR A 236 12.18 7.26 -12.66
N LEU A 237 11.45 8.36 -12.81
CA LEU A 237 11.85 9.68 -12.29
C LEU A 237 12.05 9.65 -10.77
N ARG A 238 11.21 8.90 -10.07
CA ARG A 238 11.33 8.74 -8.62
C ARG A 238 12.60 8.00 -8.23
N CYS A 239 12.92 6.88 -8.89
CA CYS A 239 14.14 6.11 -8.67
C CYS A 239 14.34 5.08 -9.79
N PRO A 240 15.37 5.21 -10.66
CA PRO A 240 15.64 4.24 -11.73
C PRO A 240 15.86 2.82 -11.23
N PHE A 241 16.56 2.63 -10.11
CA PHE A 241 16.81 1.29 -9.58
C PHE A 241 15.53 0.63 -9.04
N ARG A 242 14.66 1.35 -8.33
CA ARG A 242 13.37 0.81 -7.87
C ARG A 242 12.44 0.53 -9.04
N PHE A 243 12.48 1.36 -10.09
CA PHE A 243 11.80 1.07 -11.34
C PHE A 243 12.26 -0.26 -11.94
N TYR A 244 13.58 -0.54 -11.96
CA TYR A 244 14.12 -1.79 -12.43
C TYR A 244 13.59 -2.98 -11.63
N LEU A 245 13.61 -2.91 -10.29
CA LEU A 245 13.05 -3.97 -9.44
C LEU A 245 11.57 -4.22 -9.74
N LYS A 246 10.79 -3.16 -9.79
CA LYS A 246 9.33 -3.24 -9.90
C LYS A 246 8.84 -3.61 -11.29
N HIS A 247 9.38 -2.99 -12.33
CA HIS A 247 8.83 -3.04 -13.69
C HIS A 247 9.62 -3.93 -14.64
N ILE A 248 10.91 -4.15 -14.41
CA ILE A 248 11.74 -5.03 -15.21
C ILE A 248 11.82 -6.41 -14.57
N LEU A 249 12.24 -6.50 -13.31
CA LEU A 249 12.29 -7.76 -12.56
C LEU A 249 10.92 -8.22 -12.05
N LYS A 250 9.92 -7.33 -12.02
CA LYS A 250 8.55 -7.60 -11.56
C LYS A 250 8.47 -8.09 -10.11
N ILE A 251 9.41 -7.66 -9.27
CA ILE A 251 9.37 -7.94 -7.84
C ILE A 251 8.13 -7.25 -7.25
N ARG A 252 7.35 -7.99 -6.50
CA ARG A 252 6.16 -7.50 -5.79
C ARG A 252 6.28 -7.84 -4.33
N ILE A 253 5.86 -6.91 -3.49
CA ILE A 253 5.67 -7.16 -2.07
C ILE A 253 4.18 -7.45 -1.88
N GLU A 254 3.87 -8.65 -1.40
CA GLU A 254 2.49 -9.02 -1.08
C GLU A 254 2.18 -8.58 0.35
N ASN A 255 1.21 -7.70 0.49
CA ASN A 255 0.64 -7.35 1.78
C ASN A 255 -0.52 -8.31 2.06
N PHE A 256 -0.40 -9.12 3.10
CA PHE A 256 -1.41 -10.11 3.47
C PHE A 256 -2.54 -9.56 4.37
N ASP A 257 -2.54 -8.28 4.68
CA ASP A 257 -3.53 -7.68 5.59
C ASP A 257 -4.63 -6.92 4.82
N ASP A 258 -5.53 -7.68 4.21
CA ASP A 258 -6.66 -7.17 3.40
C ASP A 258 -7.91 -6.82 4.23
N ARG A 259 -7.77 -6.54 5.52
CA ARG A 259 -8.92 -6.21 6.39
C ARG A 259 -9.50 -4.84 6.12
N GLU A 260 -8.74 -3.98 5.44
CA GLU A 260 -9.10 -2.60 5.12
C GLU A 260 -8.77 -2.28 3.66
N MET A 261 -9.47 -1.30 3.09
CA MET A 261 -9.08 -0.77 1.79
C MET A 261 -7.79 0.03 1.93
N SER A 262 -6.78 -0.31 1.13
CA SER A 262 -5.61 0.55 0.96
C SER A 262 -6.02 1.91 0.35
N SER A 263 -5.19 2.94 0.53
CA SER A 263 -5.43 4.25 -0.11
C SER A 263 -5.55 4.15 -1.63
N SER A 264 -4.81 3.23 -2.25
CA SER A 264 -4.88 2.96 -3.69
C SER A 264 -6.21 2.31 -4.07
N THR A 265 -6.66 1.30 -3.31
CA THR A 265 -7.94 0.61 -3.53
C THR A 265 -9.11 1.58 -3.38
N PHE A 266 -9.06 2.46 -2.35
CA PHE A 266 -10.06 3.50 -2.14
C PHE A 266 -10.11 4.49 -3.32
N GLY A 267 -8.95 4.95 -3.79
CA GLY A 267 -8.86 5.81 -4.97
C GLY A 267 -9.46 5.16 -6.22
N THR A 268 -9.08 3.90 -6.49
CA THR A 268 -9.62 3.13 -7.62
C THR A 268 -11.13 2.98 -7.55
N LEU A 269 -11.67 2.76 -6.36
CA LEU A 269 -13.12 2.65 -6.17
C LEU A 269 -13.83 3.98 -6.44
N PHE A 270 -13.27 5.10 -5.96
CA PHE A 270 -13.78 6.44 -6.27
C PHE A 270 -13.78 6.70 -7.78
N HIS A 271 -12.67 6.43 -8.48
CA HIS A 271 -12.58 6.58 -9.94
C HIS A 271 -13.65 5.76 -10.67
N LYS A 272 -13.90 4.51 -10.26
CA LYS A 272 -14.96 3.66 -10.84
C LYS A 272 -16.34 4.29 -10.69
N VAL A 273 -16.63 4.92 -9.54
CA VAL A 273 -17.92 5.59 -9.29
C VAL A 273 -18.12 6.78 -10.21
N VAL A 274 -17.11 7.64 -10.32
CA VAL A 274 -17.20 8.86 -11.12
C VAL A 274 -17.05 8.59 -12.63
N ALA A 275 -16.43 7.49 -13.02
CA ALA A 275 -16.36 7.06 -14.42
C ALA A 275 -17.74 6.79 -15.04
N GLU A 276 -18.73 6.44 -14.22
CA GLU A 276 -20.11 6.23 -14.69
C GLU A 276 -20.85 7.53 -15.06
N LEU A 277 -20.18 8.70 -14.97
CA LEU A 277 -20.71 9.99 -15.42
C LEU A 277 -20.43 10.28 -16.91
N LYS A 278 -19.86 9.35 -17.67
CA LYS A 278 -19.61 9.52 -19.10
C LYS A 278 -20.88 9.87 -19.87
N GLY A 279 -20.82 10.95 -20.64
CA GLY A 279 -21.93 11.46 -21.44
C GLY A 279 -22.96 12.28 -20.68
N GLU A 280 -22.79 12.47 -19.37
CA GLU A 280 -23.69 13.29 -18.56
C GLU A 280 -23.47 14.79 -18.85
N ARG A 281 -24.58 15.54 -18.78
CA ARG A 281 -24.59 17.00 -18.86
C ARG A 281 -25.01 17.56 -17.51
N LEU A 282 -24.10 18.29 -16.88
CA LEU A 282 -24.31 18.90 -15.59
C LEU A 282 -24.59 20.41 -15.76
N SER A 283 -25.50 20.95 -14.98
CA SER A 283 -25.78 22.38 -14.92
C SER A 283 -25.88 22.88 -13.49
N GLY A 284 -25.61 24.16 -13.28
CA GLY A 284 -25.71 24.79 -11.96
C GLY A 284 -27.13 24.85 -11.41
N SER A 285 -28.15 24.53 -12.23
CA SER A 285 -29.58 24.45 -11.82
C SER A 285 -30.04 23.02 -11.50
N MET A 286 -29.15 22.02 -11.54
CA MET A 286 -29.51 20.64 -11.19
C MET A 286 -29.88 20.51 -9.71
N ASP A 287 -30.80 19.55 -9.43
CA ASP A 287 -31.12 19.16 -8.07
C ASP A 287 -29.94 18.43 -7.43
N GLU A 288 -29.24 19.14 -6.54
CA GLU A 288 -28.05 18.64 -5.84
C GLU A 288 -28.35 17.34 -5.09
N SER A 289 -29.47 17.26 -4.39
CA SER A 289 -29.84 16.09 -3.60
C SER A 289 -30.04 14.83 -4.46
N LYS A 290 -30.70 15.00 -5.62
CA LYS A 290 -30.87 13.87 -6.56
C LYS A 290 -29.55 13.41 -7.14
N PHE A 291 -28.65 14.33 -7.46
CA PHE A 291 -27.34 13.99 -8.00
C PHE A 291 -26.46 13.28 -6.96
N ILE A 292 -26.46 13.74 -5.70
CA ILE A 292 -25.76 13.08 -4.59
C ILE A 292 -26.29 11.65 -4.41
N ASN A 293 -27.60 11.47 -4.31
CA ASN A 293 -28.20 10.16 -4.11
C ASN A 293 -27.89 9.18 -5.24
N ALA A 294 -27.89 9.67 -6.49
CA ALA A 294 -27.53 8.86 -7.65
C ALA A 294 -26.08 8.37 -7.58
N LEU A 295 -25.13 9.25 -7.23
CA LEU A 295 -23.72 8.89 -7.11
C LEU A 295 -23.45 7.98 -5.89
N GLN A 296 -24.11 8.22 -4.76
CA GLN A 296 -24.00 7.34 -3.60
C GLN A 296 -24.55 5.93 -3.88
N ALA A 297 -25.64 5.82 -4.65
CA ALA A 297 -26.15 4.52 -5.10
C ALA A 297 -25.13 3.77 -5.99
N LYS A 298 -24.43 4.49 -6.88
CA LYS A 298 -23.35 3.93 -7.68
C LYS A 298 -22.18 3.47 -6.80
N ALA A 299 -21.81 4.25 -5.78
CA ALA A 299 -20.79 3.90 -4.81
C ALA A 299 -21.14 2.63 -4.02
N GLU A 300 -22.39 2.52 -3.55
CA GLU A 300 -22.90 1.33 -2.87
C GLU A 300 -22.81 0.07 -3.75
N ASN A 301 -23.18 0.19 -5.04
CA ASN A 301 -23.10 -0.91 -5.99
C ASN A 301 -21.63 -1.32 -6.27
N ALA A 302 -20.73 -0.35 -6.38
CA ALA A 302 -19.31 -0.62 -6.58
C ALA A 302 -18.70 -1.36 -5.38
N ILE A 303 -19.04 -0.94 -4.16
CA ILE A 303 -18.60 -1.61 -2.92
C ILE A 303 -19.12 -3.04 -2.86
N LYS A 304 -20.43 -3.25 -3.12
CA LYS A 304 -21.04 -4.59 -3.11
C LYS A 304 -20.39 -5.53 -4.12
N ARG A 305 -20.02 -5.00 -5.28
CA ARG A 305 -19.37 -5.78 -6.34
C ARG A 305 -17.95 -6.19 -5.97
N ASP A 306 -17.18 -5.27 -5.36
CA ASP A 306 -15.75 -5.48 -5.13
C ASP A 306 -15.49 -6.14 -3.75
N PHE A 307 -16.35 -5.93 -2.74
CA PHE A 307 -16.18 -6.41 -1.36
C PHE A 307 -17.31 -7.30 -0.84
N GLY A 308 -18.41 -7.46 -1.61
CA GLY A 308 -19.57 -8.26 -1.20
C GLY A 308 -20.51 -7.53 -0.26
N PHE A 309 -21.42 -8.28 0.38
CA PHE A 309 -22.48 -7.74 1.23
C PHE A 309 -22.10 -7.67 2.70
N ASN A 310 -21.20 -8.55 3.17
CA ASN A 310 -20.80 -8.66 4.57
C ASN A 310 -19.47 -7.92 4.78
N LEU A 311 -19.55 -6.62 4.99
CA LEU A 311 -18.38 -5.79 5.20
C LEU A 311 -17.87 -5.91 6.65
N SER A 312 -16.55 -5.99 6.84
CA SER A 312 -15.92 -5.81 8.14
C SER A 312 -16.24 -4.41 8.71
N PHE A 313 -16.09 -4.23 10.02
CA PHE A 313 -16.33 -2.92 10.65
C PHE A 313 -15.46 -1.81 10.03
N ALA A 314 -14.19 -2.10 9.75
CA ALA A 314 -13.28 -1.17 9.08
C ALA A 314 -13.77 -0.78 7.67
N LEU A 315 -14.21 -1.76 6.87
CA LEU A 315 -14.78 -1.50 5.54
C LEU A 315 -16.09 -0.71 5.61
N GLN A 316 -16.91 -0.87 6.66
CA GLN A 316 -18.11 -0.06 6.86
C GLN A 316 -17.76 1.42 7.08
N ILE A 317 -16.76 1.71 7.92
CA ILE A 317 -16.27 3.08 8.12
C ILE A 317 -15.73 3.67 6.82
N GLN A 318 -14.97 2.89 6.07
CA GLN A 318 -14.41 3.34 4.79
C GLN A 318 -15.50 3.55 3.73
N LYS A 319 -16.56 2.76 3.76
CA LYS A 319 -17.75 2.96 2.94
C LYS A 319 -18.43 4.31 3.22
N GLU A 320 -18.69 4.62 4.49
CA GLU A 320 -19.27 5.92 4.87
C GLU A 320 -18.35 7.09 4.42
N ASN A 321 -17.04 6.94 4.59
CA ASN A 321 -16.08 7.93 4.11
C ASN A 321 -16.15 8.11 2.58
N LEU A 322 -16.36 7.03 1.81
CA LEU A 322 -16.56 7.12 0.36
C LEU A 322 -17.86 7.85 0.02
N HIS A 323 -18.95 7.56 0.72
CA HIS A 323 -20.24 8.25 0.54
C HIS A 323 -20.13 9.75 0.81
N ASP A 324 -19.41 10.15 1.87
CA ASP A 324 -19.18 11.55 2.20
C ASP A 324 -18.37 12.26 1.13
N ARG A 325 -17.29 11.63 0.64
CA ARG A 325 -16.44 12.20 -0.42
C ARG A 325 -17.19 12.29 -1.75
N VAL A 326 -17.98 11.30 -2.10
CA VAL A 326 -18.83 11.32 -3.30
C VAL A 326 -19.90 12.43 -3.19
N ALA A 327 -20.48 12.63 -2.03
CA ALA A 327 -21.43 13.73 -1.80
C ALA A 327 -20.73 15.09 -1.89
N ALA A 328 -19.55 15.25 -1.30
CA ALA A 328 -18.76 16.47 -1.40
C ALA A 328 -18.36 16.79 -2.85
N PHE A 329 -17.95 15.76 -3.60
CA PHE A 329 -17.66 15.87 -5.02
C PHE A 329 -18.89 16.35 -5.82
N ALA A 330 -20.06 15.72 -5.60
CA ALA A 330 -21.30 16.08 -6.28
C ALA A 330 -21.70 17.54 -6.02
N ARG A 331 -21.64 17.99 -4.75
CA ARG A 331 -21.89 19.38 -4.38
C ARG A 331 -20.93 20.34 -5.07
N SER A 332 -19.63 20.09 -4.93
CA SER A 332 -18.58 20.92 -5.52
C SER A 332 -18.75 21.03 -7.04
N GLN A 333 -19.17 19.94 -7.68
CA GLN A 333 -19.38 19.91 -9.13
C GLN A 333 -20.52 20.84 -9.57
N ILE A 334 -21.66 20.83 -8.89
CA ILE A 334 -22.82 21.68 -9.20
C ILE A 334 -22.52 23.13 -8.81
N GLN A 335 -21.99 23.37 -7.62
CA GLN A 335 -21.72 24.71 -7.10
C GLN A 335 -20.61 25.44 -7.87
N SER A 336 -19.74 24.72 -8.58
CA SER A 336 -18.73 25.31 -9.47
C SER A 336 -19.30 25.87 -10.77
N LEU A 337 -20.57 25.57 -11.10
CA LEU A 337 -21.25 26.00 -12.32
C LEU A 337 -22.19 27.16 -12.05
N GLN A 338 -22.23 28.12 -12.98
CA GLN A 338 -23.28 29.14 -12.95
C GLN A 338 -24.65 28.54 -13.33
N PRO A 339 -25.78 29.11 -12.91
CA PRO A 339 -27.11 28.53 -13.17
C PRO A 339 -27.39 28.19 -14.63
N ASN A 340 -26.92 29.00 -15.55
CA ASN A 340 -27.10 28.84 -17.00
C ASN A 340 -25.91 28.17 -17.69
N GLN A 341 -24.91 27.75 -16.96
CA GLN A 341 -23.73 27.09 -17.48
C GLN A 341 -23.95 25.59 -17.55
N THR A 342 -23.60 25.00 -18.67
CA THR A 342 -23.64 23.56 -18.89
C THR A 342 -22.22 23.04 -19.08
N LEU A 343 -21.91 21.98 -18.37
CA LEU A 343 -20.69 21.21 -18.49
C LEU A 343 -21.05 19.85 -19.08
N GLU A 344 -20.40 19.46 -20.15
CA GLU A 344 -20.56 18.14 -20.75
C GLU A 344 -19.36 17.27 -20.43
N ILE A 345 -19.61 16.09 -19.85
CA ILE A 345 -18.57 15.08 -19.59
C ILE A 345 -18.43 14.23 -20.87
N ILE A 346 -17.45 14.57 -21.70
CA ILE A 346 -17.27 13.93 -23.01
C ILE A 346 -16.81 12.47 -22.84
N ASP A 347 -15.83 12.26 -21.98
CA ASP A 347 -15.24 10.94 -21.79
C ASP A 347 -14.74 10.74 -20.35
N THR A 348 -14.73 9.49 -19.92
CA THR A 348 -14.18 9.05 -18.64
C THR A 348 -13.34 7.79 -18.86
N GLU A 349 -12.28 7.61 -18.08
CA GLU A 349 -11.36 6.47 -18.21
C GLU A 349 -10.91 6.24 -19.67
N LYS A 350 -10.65 7.35 -20.38
CA LYS A 350 -10.27 7.31 -21.80
C LYS A 350 -8.85 6.79 -21.95
N SER A 351 -8.71 5.61 -22.51
CA SER A 351 -7.40 5.06 -22.86
C SER A 351 -6.78 5.81 -24.04
N PHE A 352 -5.49 6.08 -23.94
CA PHE A 352 -4.71 6.61 -25.05
C PHE A 352 -3.41 5.83 -25.25
N SER A 353 -2.86 5.95 -26.46
CA SER A 353 -1.54 5.46 -26.78
C SER A 353 -0.81 6.46 -27.67
N ARG A 354 0.45 6.75 -27.33
CA ARG A 354 1.31 7.64 -28.10
C ARG A 354 2.63 6.97 -28.39
N LYS A 355 3.01 6.91 -29.66
CA LYS A 355 4.30 6.36 -30.06
C LYS A 355 5.40 7.41 -29.87
N ILE A 356 6.45 7.05 -29.16
CA ILE A 356 7.69 7.79 -29.02
C ILE A 356 8.82 6.86 -29.42
N ASP A 357 9.44 7.13 -30.57
CA ASP A 357 10.47 6.30 -31.21
C ASP A 357 9.96 4.84 -31.39
N GLU A 358 10.61 3.85 -30.81
CA GLU A 358 10.21 2.43 -30.87
C GLU A 358 9.24 2.01 -29.76
N PHE A 359 9.01 2.87 -28.76
CA PHE A 359 8.16 2.58 -27.62
C PHE A 359 6.77 3.19 -27.78
N THR A 360 5.82 2.57 -27.11
CA THR A 360 4.47 3.10 -26.98
C THR A 360 4.22 3.53 -25.54
N ILE A 361 3.91 4.81 -25.34
CA ILE A 361 3.40 5.28 -24.05
C ILE A 361 1.91 5.09 -24.03
N THR A 362 1.40 4.49 -22.95
CA THR A 362 -0.02 4.27 -22.72
C THR A 362 -0.47 4.95 -21.44
N GLY A 363 -1.74 5.29 -21.37
CA GLY A 363 -2.34 5.85 -20.17
C GLY A 363 -3.86 5.85 -20.25
N THR A 364 -4.46 6.25 -19.17
CA THR A 364 -5.91 6.42 -19.07
C THR A 364 -6.16 7.80 -18.49
N ILE A 365 -6.93 8.61 -19.20
CA ILE A 365 -7.35 9.94 -18.77
C ILE A 365 -8.61 9.76 -17.95
N ASP A 366 -8.60 10.17 -16.69
CA ASP A 366 -9.72 9.95 -15.79
C ASP A 366 -11.01 10.60 -16.28
N ARG A 367 -10.92 11.84 -16.78
CA ARG A 367 -12.09 12.57 -17.30
C ARG A 367 -11.73 13.67 -18.26
N ILE A 368 -12.55 13.85 -19.29
CA ILE A 368 -12.50 14.94 -20.25
C ILE A 368 -13.84 15.67 -20.27
N ASP A 369 -13.82 16.96 -19.99
CA ASP A 369 -15.00 17.82 -20.02
C ASP A 369 -14.94 18.82 -21.17
N LEU A 370 -16.13 19.30 -21.55
CA LEU A 370 -16.32 20.49 -22.41
C LEU A 370 -17.19 21.49 -21.67
N ILE A 371 -16.70 22.70 -21.52
CA ILE A 371 -17.44 23.80 -20.93
C ILE A 371 -17.20 25.08 -21.76
N ASN A 372 -18.26 25.71 -22.26
CA ASN A 372 -18.18 26.91 -23.11
C ASN A 372 -17.23 26.74 -24.32
N GLY A 373 -17.15 25.54 -24.89
CA GLY A 373 -16.23 25.23 -25.99
C GLY A 373 -14.79 24.89 -25.58
N GLN A 374 -14.41 25.14 -24.33
CA GLN A 374 -13.09 24.84 -23.80
C GLN A 374 -13.02 23.39 -23.29
N LYS A 375 -12.04 22.63 -23.79
CA LYS A 375 -11.76 21.25 -23.31
C LYS A 375 -10.98 21.28 -22.00
N ARG A 376 -11.34 20.42 -21.06
CA ARG A 376 -10.67 20.23 -19.77
C ARG A 376 -10.25 18.79 -19.60
N ILE A 377 -9.04 18.56 -19.14
CA ILE A 377 -8.54 17.26 -18.74
C ILE A 377 -8.42 17.26 -17.22
N ILE A 378 -9.07 16.30 -16.59
CA ILE A 378 -9.18 16.21 -15.14
C ILE A 378 -8.62 14.88 -14.68
N ASP A 379 -7.78 14.92 -13.64
CA ASP A 379 -7.27 13.76 -12.91
C ASP A 379 -7.71 13.86 -11.44
N TYR A 380 -8.27 12.80 -10.90
CA TYR A 380 -8.80 12.79 -9.54
C TYR A 380 -7.73 12.51 -8.50
N LYS A 381 -7.75 13.26 -7.40
CA LYS A 381 -6.84 13.08 -6.27
C LYS A 381 -7.64 12.87 -4.98
N THR A 382 -7.59 11.66 -4.44
CA THR A 382 -8.28 11.27 -3.19
C THR A 382 -7.39 11.38 -1.95
N SER A 383 -6.19 11.98 -2.07
CA SER A 383 -5.30 12.23 -0.94
C SER A 383 -5.92 13.18 0.08
N ASN A 384 -5.60 13.00 1.37
CA ASN A 384 -6.14 13.85 2.44
C ASN A 384 -5.71 15.33 2.33
N THR A 385 -4.56 15.58 1.73
CA THR A 385 -4.07 16.95 1.44
C THR A 385 -4.33 17.27 -0.02
N PRO A 386 -5.03 18.40 -0.32
CA PRO A 386 -5.24 18.85 -1.68
C PRO A 386 -3.91 19.06 -2.42
N LYS A 387 -3.87 18.66 -3.68
CA LYS A 387 -2.69 18.68 -4.53
C LYS A 387 -2.79 19.81 -5.56
N ASN A 388 -1.67 20.48 -5.82
CA ASN A 388 -1.57 21.46 -6.91
C ASN A 388 -0.93 20.78 -8.13
N PRO A 389 -1.54 20.82 -9.34
CA PRO A 389 -1.02 20.11 -10.50
C PRO A 389 0.43 20.51 -10.82
N LYS A 390 0.72 21.80 -10.92
CA LYS A 390 2.07 22.27 -11.23
C LYS A 390 3.10 21.83 -10.19
N GLY A 391 2.75 21.93 -8.91
CA GLY A 391 3.66 21.57 -7.79
C GLY A 391 3.94 20.08 -7.69
N GLU A 392 3.00 19.21 -8.11
CA GLU A 392 3.20 17.76 -8.13
C GLU A 392 4.04 17.29 -9.33
N HIS A 393 3.97 18.02 -10.46
CA HIS A 393 4.67 17.65 -11.67
C HIS A 393 6.07 18.28 -11.78
N LEU A 394 6.26 19.49 -11.26
CA LEU A 394 7.49 20.25 -11.34
C LEU A 394 7.98 20.63 -9.96
N HIS A 395 9.13 20.11 -9.58
CA HIS A 395 9.80 20.43 -8.33
C HIS A 395 10.96 21.39 -8.52
N SER A 396 11.25 22.21 -7.51
CA SER A 396 12.36 23.16 -7.54
C SER A 396 13.72 22.44 -7.53
N ALA A 397 14.56 22.73 -8.51
CA ALA A 397 15.93 22.27 -8.57
C ALA A 397 16.81 23.18 -7.72
N ASN A 398 16.92 22.92 -6.42
CA ASN A 398 17.88 23.62 -5.57
C ASN A 398 19.29 23.16 -5.95
N THR A 399 20.16 24.08 -6.36
CA THR A 399 21.52 23.81 -6.83
C THR A 399 22.37 22.99 -5.87
N LYS A 400 22.08 23.05 -4.56
CA LYS A 400 22.77 22.27 -3.52
C LYS A 400 22.29 20.82 -3.37
N LYS A 401 21.12 20.44 -3.93
CA LYS A 401 20.49 19.12 -3.79
C LYS A 401 19.90 18.62 -5.11
N LYS A 402 20.58 18.87 -6.22
CA LYS A 402 20.16 18.38 -7.54
C LYS A 402 20.12 16.84 -7.53
N PRO A 403 18.99 16.17 -7.81
CA PRO A 403 18.92 14.71 -7.83
C PRO A 403 19.85 14.13 -8.89
N LYS A 404 20.81 13.28 -8.47
CA LYS A 404 21.83 12.71 -9.38
C LYS A 404 21.32 11.59 -10.30
N HIS A 405 20.15 11.06 -9.98
CA HIS A 405 19.55 9.92 -10.70
C HIS A 405 18.68 10.34 -11.89
N LEU A 406 18.39 11.62 -12.03
CA LEU A 406 17.55 12.12 -13.11
C LEU A 406 18.37 12.36 -14.39
N PRO A 407 17.82 12.07 -15.60
CA PRO A 407 18.43 12.48 -16.86
C PRO A 407 18.47 14.01 -16.97
N GLU A 408 19.39 14.54 -17.77
CA GLU A 408 19.52 15.99 -17.94
C GLU A 408 18.23 16.64 -18.50
N GLU A 409 17.52 15.95 -19.35
CA GLU A 409 16.26 16.38 -19.94
C GLU A 409 15.09 16.43 -18.94
N ALA A 410 15.28 15.89 -17.76
CA ALA A 410 14.30 16.06 -16.67
C ALA A 410 14.33 17.48 -16.09
N TYR A 411 15.42 18.22 -16.32
CA TYR A 411 15.53 19.60 -15.85
C TYR A 411 14.96 20.57 -16.86
N HIS A 412 14.20 21.54 -16.37
CA HIS A 412 13.50 22.52 -17.17
C HIS A 412 13.47 23.88 -16.46
N THR A 413 13.80 24.94 -17.18
CA THR A 413 13.80 26.29 -16.62
C THR A 413 12.52 27.03 -17.02
N VAL A 414 11.74 27.44 -16.03
CA VAL A 414 10.48 28.20 -16.21
C VAL A 414 10.59 29.50 -15.43
N ASN A 415 10.40 30.63 -16.12
CA ASN A 415 10.45 31.98 -15.52
C ASN A 415 11.72 32.20 -14.65
N ASN A 416 12.89 31.88 -15.18
CA ASN A 416 14.21 31.97 -14.52
C ASN A 416 14.34 31.10 -13.22
N LYS A 417 13.48 30.09 -13.05
CA LYS A 417 13.59 29.11 -11.97
C LYS A 417 13.91 27.76 -12.57
N ASP A 418 14.96 27.13 -12.05
CA ASP A 418 15.29 25.78 -12.40
C ASP A 418 14.37 24.80 -11.68
N LEU A 419 13.66 24.02 -12.46
CA LEU A 419 12.73 22.99 -12.01
C LEU A 419 13.16 21.64 -12.58
N TYR A 420 12.60 20.56 -12.05
CA TYR A 420 12.73 19.24 -12.65
C TYR A 420 11.38 18.50 -12.63
N TRP A 421 11.18 17.67 -13.64
CA TRP A 421 10.01 16.82 -13.76
C TRP A 421 10.01 15.72 -12.70
N ASN A 422 8.91 15.63 -11.95
CA ASN A 422 8.62 14.56 -10.99
C ASN A 422 7.47 13.65 -11.49
N ASP A 423 6.61 14.19 -12.35
CA ASP A 423 5.50 13.49 -12.98
C ASP A 423 5.25 14.05 -14.38
N LEU A 424 4.91 13.19 -15.34
CA LEU A 424 4.63 13.59 -16.72
C LEU A 424 3.17 13.34 -17.12
N GLN A 425 2.31 12.95 -16.16
CA GLN A 425 0.96 12.46 -16.42
C GLN A 425 0.10 13.47 -17.19
N LEU A 426 -0.19 14.61 -16.58
CA LEU A 426 -1.05 15.63 -17.21
C LEU A 426 -0.47 16.22 -18.50
N PRO A 427 0.83 16.54 -18.60
CA PRO A 427 1.42 17.00 -19.87
C PRO A 427 1.27 15.98 -21.00
N LEU A 428 1.49 14.68 -20.74
CA LEU A 428 1.34 13.64 -21.76
C LEU A 428 -0.13 13.42 -22.13
N TYR A 429 -1.06 13.58 -21.19
CA TYR A 429 -2.49 13.58 -21.48
C TYR A 429 -2.88 14.74 -22.40
N CYS A 430 -2.38 15.95 -22.12
CA CYS A 430 -2.58 17.10 -22.96
C CYS A 430 -2.08 16.86 -24.39
N LEU A 431 -0.85 16.36 -24.53
CA LEU A 431 -0.25 16.01 -25.81
C LEU A 431 -1.01 14.92 -26.58
N SER A 432 -1.74 14.05 -25.90
CA SER A 432 -2.54 13.01 -26.55
C SER A 432 -3.89 13.52 -27.06
N GLU A 433 -4.43 14.59 -26.45
CA GLU A 433 -5.74 15.15 -26.75
C GLU A 433 -5.69 16.41 -27.64
N ALA A 434 -4.55 17.05 -27.73
CA ALA A 434 -4.36 18.20 -28.62
C ALA A 434 -4.27 17.72 -30.07
N SER A 435 -5.24 18.08 -30.89
CA SER A 435 -5.25 17.81 -32.34
C SER A 435 -4.16 18.61 -33.07
N ASP A 436 -3.86 19.79 -32.59
CA ASP A 436 -2.75 20.65 -33.01
C ASP A 436 -2.25 21.41 -31.79
N ILE A 437 -0.96 21.26 -31.47
CA ILE A 437 -0.33 21.90 -30.30
C ILE A 437 -0.30 23.44 -30.43
N ASN A 438 -0.42 23.96 -31.63
CA ASN A 438 -0.43 25.40 -31.91
C ASN A 438 -1.83 26.02 -31.80
N THR A 439 -2.87 25.24 -31.58
CA THR A 439 -4.24 25.71 -31.34
C THR A 439 -4.52 25.79 -29.84
N GLU A 440 -5.77 25.96 -29.46
CA GLU A 440 -6.20 26.07 -28.07
C GLU A 440 -5.92 24.80 -27.28
N LEU A 441 -5.02 24.87 -26.27
CA LEU A 441 -4.66 23.74 -25.40
C LEU A 441 -5.80 23.43 -24.43
N PRO A 442 -6.04 22.15 -24.14
CA PRO A 442 -6.90 21.77 -23.03
C PRO A 442 -6.40 22.33 -21.70
N GLU A 443 -7.30 22.80 -20.87
CA GLU A 443 -6.97 23.14 -19.47
C GLU A 443 -6.74 21.87 -18.66
N LEU A 444 -5.70 21.86 -17.81
CA LEU A 444 -5.33 20.72 -16.98
C LEU A 444 -5.71 20.96 -15.53
N TYR A 445 -6.41 20.00 -14.94
CA TYR A 445 -6.89 20.09 -13.58
C TYR A 445 -6.57 18.85 -12.75
N TYR A 446 -6.35 19.07 -11.45
CA TYR A 446 -6.65 18.07 -10.45
C TYR A 446 -8.03 18.32 -9.85
N TYR A 447 -8.83 17.28 -9.71
CA TYR A 447 -10.01 17.33 -8.88
C TYR A 447 -9.65 16.71 -7.52
N ASN A 448 -9.43 17.57 -6.53
CA ASN A 448 -9.12 17.15 -5.18
C ASN A 448 -10.38 16.75 -4.45
N VAL A 449 -10.40 15.54 -3.90
CA VAL A 449 -11.51 14.98 -3.10
C VAL A 449 -10.94 14.45 -1.77
N PRO A 450 -10.46 15.34 -0.90
CA PRO A 450 -9.88 14.97 0.39
C PRO A 450 -10.95 14.53 1.39
N LYS A 451 -10.53 14.09 2.58
CA LYS A 451 -11.45 13.72 3.65
C LYS A 451 -12.28 14.92 4.15
N SER A 452 -11.71 16.13 4.13
CA SER A 452 -12.45 17.36 4.43
C SER A 452 -13.26 17.80 3.22
N ALA A 453 -14.60 17.73 3.33
CA ALA A 453 -15.54 18.08 2.26
C ALA A 453 -15.35 19.53 1.75
N GLU A 454 -14.99 20.46 2.65
CA GLU A 454 -14.79 21.88 2.36
C GLU A 454 -13.61 22.14 1.42
N GLN A 455 -12.65 21.21 1.36
CA GLN A 455 -11.47 21.29 0.51
C GLN A 455 -11.63 20.56 -0.83
N THR A 456 -12.84 20.05 -1.10
CA THR A 456 -13.14 19.40 -2.37
C THR A 456 -13.31 20.45 -3.46
N ALA A 457 -12.36 20.50 -4.40
CA ALA A 457 -12.32 21.52 -5.45
C ALA A 457 -11.46 21.13 -6.64
N LEU A 458 -11.71 21.80 -7.77
CA LEU A 458 -10.83 21.80 -8.93
C LEU A 458 -9.61 22.69 -8.67
N ALA A 459 -8.43 22.19 -9.02
CA ALA A 459 -7.17 22.93 -8.99
C ALA A 459 -6.59 23.01 -10.41
N LEU A 460 -6.55 24.21 -10.97
CA LEU A 460 -6.03 24.46 -12.32
C LEU A 460 -4.50 24.45 -12.34
N TRP A 461 -3.91 23.88 -13.38
CA TRP A 461 -2.50 24.10 -13.71
C TRP A 461 -2.32 25.49 -14.33
N ASN A 462 -2.00 26.47 -13.52
CA ASN A 462 -1.79 27.82 -13.95
C ASN A 462 -0.46 27.99 -14.72
N GLY A 463 -0.53 28.66 -15.91
CA GLY A 463 0.63 29.06 -16.70
C GLY A 463 1.34 27.88 -17.38
N LEU A 464 0.59 26.85 -17.79
CA LEU A 464 1.09 25.83 -18.70
C LEU A 464 1.41 26.43 -20.05
N SER A 465 2.60 26.18 -20.57
CA SER A 465 3.03 26.66 -21.89
C SER A 465 3.27 25.50 -22.86
N ILE A 466 3.36 25.79 -24.12
CA ILE A 466 3.71 24.82 -25.17
C ILE A 466 5.14 24.31 -24.95
N GLU A 467 6.04 25.16 -24.47
CA GLU A 467 7.41 24.80 -24.13
C GLU A 467 7.46 23.78 -23.00
N ASP A 468 6.57 23.91 -22.01
CA ASP A 468 6.46 22.90 -20.92
C ASP A 468 6.05 21.52 -21.47
N LEU A 469 5.13 21.49 -22.46
CA LEU A 469 4.70 20.22 -23.08
C LEU A 469 5.82 19.58 -23.89
N TYR A 470 6.60 20.36 -24.66
CA TYR A 470 7.76 19.86 -25.39
C TYR A 470 8.86 19.38 -24.43
N ALA A 471 9.09 20.11 -23.34
CA ALA A 471 10.03 19.67 -22.30
C ALA A 471 9.62 18.36 -21.66
N ALA A 472 8.31 18.16 -21.39
CA ALA A 472 7.79 16.90 -20.86
C ALA A 472 7.96 15.73 -21.85
N GLU A 473 7.71 15.96 -23.15
CA GLU A 473 7.94 14.94 -24.18
C GLU A 473 9.43 14.59 -24.31
N LYS A 474 10.31 15.60 -24.28
CA LYS A 474 11.76 15.41 -24.30
C LYS A 474 12.24 14.60 -23.10
N CYS A 475 11.72 14.90 -21.92
CA CYS A 475 11.99 14.13 -20.70
C CYS A 475 11.51 12.68 -20.83
N ALA A 476 10.28 12.44 -21.33
CA ALA A 476 9.76 11.09 -21.54
C ALA A 476 10.65 10.29 -22.52
N ARG A 477 11.10 10.92 -23.61
CA ARG A 477 12.03 10.32 -24.58
C ARG A 477 13.37 9.95 -23.94
N ALA A 478 13.93 10.84 -23.12
CA ALA A 478 15.19 10.59 -22.42
C ALA A 478 15.08 9.42 -21.43
N ILE A 479 13.95 9.33 -20.69
CA ILE A 479 13.66 8.18 -19.81
C ILE A 479 13.63 6.88 -20.61
N LEU A 480 12.89 6.83 -21.71
CA LEU A 480 12.78 5.63 -22.56
C LEU A 480 14.14 5.21 -23.13
N ASN A 481 14.96 6.18 -23.58
CA ASN A 481 16.30 5.92 -24.02
C ASN A 481 17.21 5.40 -22.90
N SER A 482 17.09 5.94 -21.71
CA SER A 482 17.84 5.45 -20.53
C SER A 482 17.45 4.02 -20.17
N ILE A 483 16.15 3.69 -20.21
CA ILE A 483 15.65 2.32 -19.99
C ILE A 483 16.21 1.37 -21.07
N LYS A 484 16.22 1.80 -22.34
CA LYS A 484 16.78 1.03 -23.46
C LYS A 484 18.26 0.72 -23.27
N GLN A 485 19.01 1.68 -22.73
CA GLN A 485 20.43 1.56 -22.46
C GLN A 485 20.75 0.80 -21.15
N GLY A 486 19.72 0.35 -20.41
CA GLY A 486 19.91 -0.33 -19.12
C GLY A 486 20.36 0.59 -17.98
N LYS A 487 20.18 1.89 -18.11
CA LYS A 487 20.58 2.88 -17.09
C LYS A 487 19.61 2.90 -15.93
N PHE A 488 19.87 2.07 -14.92
CA PHE A 488 19.05 1.98 -13.71
C PHE A 488 19.78 2.47 -12.45
N TRP A 489 20.91 3.14 -12.60
CA TRP A 489 21.75 3.66 -11.54
C TRP A 489 22.09 5.14 -11.76
N PRO A 490 22.32 5.97 -10.71
CA PRO A 490 22.27 5.66 -9.29
C PRO A 490 20.83 5.65 -8.72
N PRO A 491 20.60 5.05 -7.52
CA PRO A 491 19.32 5.09 -6.86
C PRO A 491 19.04 6.47 -6.26
N ASN A 492 17.77 6.79 -6.03
CA ASN A 492 17.38 7.94 -5.24
C ASN A 492 17.56 7.62 -3.75
N GLU A 493 18.51 8.28 -3.11
CA GLU A 493 18.81 8.11 -1.67
C GLU A 493 17.98 9.03 -0.76
N GLN A 494 17.27 9.99 -1.33
CA GLN A 494 16.46 10.94 -0.58
C GLN A 494 15.02 10.46 -0.37
N LEU A 495 14.71 9.25 -0.83
CA LEU A 495 13.38 8.67 -0.65
C LEU A 495 13.18 8.30 0.82
N GLU A 496 12.09 8.80 1.42
CA GLU A 496 11.73 8.44 2.79
C GLU A 496 11.44 6.93 2.88
N PRO A 497 11.94 6.21 3.90
CA PRO A 497 11.76 4.76 4.03
C PRO A 497 10.30 4.32 3.99
N ARG A 498 9.38 5.04 4.63
CA ARG A 498 7.93 4.75 4.58
C ARG A 498 7.29 4.91 3.21
N MET A 499 7.98 5.58 2.30
CA MET A 499 7.58 5.76 0.91
C MET A 499 8.28 4.77 -0.03
N ASP A 500 9.14 3.92 0.50
CA ASP A 500 9.96 2.96 -0.22
C ASP A 500 9.38 1.56 -0.07
N GLU A 501 8.67 1.10 -1.07
CA GLU A 501 8.11 -0.27 -1.08
C GLU A 501 9.17 -1.38 -0.97
N PHE A 502 10.45 -1.09 -1.24
CA PHE A 502 11.56 -2.03 -1.14
C PHE A 502 12.48 -1.79 0.08
N ALA A 503 12.06 -0.98 1.05
CA ALA A 503 12.88 -0.67 2.22
C ALA A 503 13.35 -1.93 2.97
N ASP A 504 12.48 -2.92 3.11
CA ASP A 504 12.77 -4.17 3.82
C ASP A 504 13.82 -5.05 3.11
N LEU A 505 13.95 -4.90 1.78
CA LEU A 505 15.00 -5.59 1.03
C LEU A 505 16.40 -4.98 1.26
N PHE A 506 16.47 -3.73 1.67
CA PHE A 506 17.71 -2.97 1.79
C PHE A 506 17.83 -2.27 3.16
N PRO A 507 17.82 -2.99 4.27
CA PRO A 507 17.81 -2.40 5.62
C PRO A 507 19.04 -1.53 5.87
N ASP A 508 20.18 -1.83 5.23
CA ASP A 508 21.41 -1.06 5.33
C ASP A 508 21.61 -0.03 4.20
N GLY A 509 20.57 0.14 3.37
CA GLY A 509 20.57 1.01 2.20
C GLY A 509 21.03 0.33 0.91
N ILE A 510 20.50 0.79 -0.22
CA ILE A 510 20.70 0.17 -1.54
C ILE A 510 22.18 0.14 -1.93
N LYS A 511 22.94 1.20 -1.68
CA LYS A 511 24.36 1.28 -2.10
C LYS A 511 25.27 0.25 -1.45
N LYS A 512 24.91 -0.26 -0.27
CA LYS A 512 25.67 -1.32 0.40
C LYS A 512 25.36 -2.70 -0.18
N ALA A 513 24.11 -2.92 -0.59
CA ALA A 513 23.63 -4.20 -1.07
C ALA A 513 23.70 -4.35 -2.59
N VAL A 514 24.06 -3.31 -3.34
CA VAL A 514 24.06 -3.32 -4.81
C VAL A 514 25.40 -2.81 -5.34
N ASN A 515 26.04 -3.63 -6.17
CA ASN A 515 27.19 -3.18 -6.95
C ASN A 515 26.70 -2.33 -8.13
N GLY A 516 26.83 -1.00 -8.01
CA GLY A 516 26.32 -0.05 -9.01
C GLY A 516 26.96 -0.18 -10.40
N SER A 517 28.20 -0.67 -10.49
CA SER A 517 28.92 -0.82 -11.76
C SER A 517 28.27 -1.79 -12.75
N ILE A 518 27.33 -2.62 -12.30
CA ILE A 518 26.56 -3.53 -13.18
C ILE A 518 25.55 -2.80 -14.06
N PHE A 519 25.27 -1.52 -13.80
CA PHE A 519 24.32 -0.68 -14.53
C PHE A 519 25.01 0.49 -15.26
N GLU A 520 26.32 0.58 -15.20
CA GLU A 520 27.15 1.52 -15.95
C GLU A 520 27.58 0.91 -17.30
#